data_645433871a73d0dd08a84d609f69bd2c
#
_entry.id   645433871a73d0dd08a84d609f69bd2c
#
_cell.length_a   1.000
_cell.length_b   1.000
_cell.length_c   1.000
_cell.angle_alpha   90.00
_cell.angle_beta   90.00
_cell.angle_gamma   90.00
#
_symmetry.space_group_name_H-M   'P 1'
#
loop_
_entity.id
_entity.type
_entity.pdbx_description
1 polymer ?
#
loop_
_entity_poly.entity_id
_entity_poly.type
_entity_poly.pdbx_seq_one_letter_code
_entity_poly.pdbx_strand_id
1 'polypeptide(L)'
;MRSALLLFCILLLAPRLRAQNLVPNWSFEEISECPDDLGQIERATGWLTFRGSCDLYNVCGHPDTTGVPVNWMGEQSPATGQAFAGIVTFSDDDGWPFYVREYFGIHLSTSLQAGVTYTASFKVSATLSQGSQRMMFASDRMGLLFSTTYFFQADLDPVPGYAHVYSDSVVEDTLGWTVISGSFVADSAYQCVVVGNFFTDEETAWTLLDPGGVWNYAYYYVDDVCVSPDPLYCSLLNGLHDTDVEPFRVWYDGQGLLHAAGLLSTRVRRVQVFDAVGRMIATDHVEGRESWSMSITSLTPGIYVVVAEHSNGSRRAERVFLGR
;
A
#
# COMPACT_ATOMS: atom_id res chain seq x y z
N MET A 1 22.65 -60.61 -14.85
CA MET A 1 22.90 -59.17 -15.12
C MET A 1 21.66 -58.41 -14.67
N ARG A 2 21.71 -57.71 -13.52
CA ARG A 2 20.58 -56.90 -12.99
C ARG A 2 20.95 -55.44 -13.21
N SER A 3 20.27 -54.78 -14.15
CA SER A 3 20.41 -53.34 -14.39
C SER A 3 19.65 -52.57 -13.30
N ALA A 4 20.33 -51.83 -12.46
CA ALA A 4 19.76 -50.89 -11.51
C ALA A 4 19.49 -49.59 -12.24
N LEU A 5 18.20 -49.22 -12.34
CA LEU A 5 17.73 -47.94 -12.86
C LEU A 5 17.86 -46.89 -11.71
N LEU A 6 18.84 -46.00 -11.82
CA LEU A 6 18.97 -44.84 -10.94
C LEU A 6 17.97 -43.77 -11.36
N LEU A 7 16.92 -43.62 -10.57
CA LEU A 7 15.93 -42.54 -10.71
C LEU A 7 16.58 -41.25 -10.15
N PHE A 8 16.99 -40.34 -11.03
CA PHE A 8 17.52 -39.01 -10.67
C PHE A 8 16.34 -38.08 -10.36
N CYS A 9 16.00 -37.92 -9.08
CA CYS A 9 15.03 -36.90 -8.64
C CYS A 9 15.68 -35.52 -8.81
N ILE A 10 15.37 -34.82 -9.90
CA ILE A 10 15.68 -33.41 -10.06
C ILE A 10 14.72 -32.66 -9.13
N LEU A 11 15.16 -32.25 -7.93
CA LEU A 11 14.50 -31.26 -7.11
C LEU A 11 14.57 -29.94 -7.89
N LEU A 12 13.48 -29.58 -8.54
CA LEU A 12 13.27 -28.24 -9.06
C LEU A 12 13.26 -27.26 -7.86
N LEU A 13 14.41 -26.62 -7.60
CA LEU A 13 14.49 -25.46 -6.74
C LEU A 13 13.72 -24.33 -7.45
N ALA A 14 12.40 -24.30 -7.29
CA ALA A 14 11.63 -23.12 -7.63
C ALA A 14 12.19 -21.96 -6.76
N PRO A 15 12.58 -20.82 -7.35
CA PRO A 15 12.97 -19.66 -6.58
C PRO A 15 11.80 -19.31 -5.69
N ARG A 16 11.99 -19.32 -4.38
CA ARG A 16 11.00 -18.81 -3.43
C ARG A 16 10.94 -17.31 -3.64
N LEU A 17 9.92 -16.83 -4.33
CA LEU A 17 9.57 -15.42 -4.35
C LEU A 17 9.42 -15.01 -2.89
N ARG A 18 10.29 -14.12 -2.42
CA ARG A 18 10.21 -13.60 -1.05
C ARG A 18 9.07 -12.61 -1.01
N ALA A 19 8.30 -12.66 0.08
CA ALA A 19 7.34 -11.61 0.42
C ALA A 19 8.11 -10.29 0.52
N GLN A 20 7.89 -9.39 -0.44
CA GLN A 20 8.49 -8.05 -0.47
C GLN A 20 7.68 -7.17 -1.43
N ASN A 21 7.72 -5.87 -1.20
CA ASN A 21 7.27 -4.91 -2.19
C ASN A 21 8.26 -4.84 -3.34
N LEU A 22 7.79 -4.99 -4.56
CA LEU A 22 8.60 -4.87 -5.77
C LEU A 22 8.72 -3.42 -6.26
N VAL A 23 7.97 -2.48 -5.66
CA VAL A 23 8.04 -1.05 -5.95
C VAL A 23 9.15 -0.43 -5.11
N PRO A 24 10.26 0.05 -5.69
CA PRO A 24 11.24 0.85 -4.97
C PRO A 24 10.62 2.18 -4.55
N ASN A 25 11.12 2.77 -3.46
CA ASN A 25 10.65 4.09 -2.99
C ASN A 25 9.11 4.24 -3.01
N TRP A 26 8.42 3.23 -2.51
CA TRP A 26 6.98 2.98 -2.64
C TRP A 26 6.08 4.03 -1.97
N SER A 27 6.61 4.83 -1.04
CA SER A 27 5.94 5.94 -0.35
C SER A 27 6.67 7.27 -0.56
N PHE A 28 7.49 7.41 -1.62
CA PHE A 28 8.14 8.65 -2.08
C PHE A 28 9.15 9.27 -1.10
N GLU A 29 9.60 8.54 -0.08
CA GLU A 29 10.46 9.03 1.00
C GLU A 29 11.91 9.30 0.56
N GLU A 30 12.40 8.59 -0.46
CA GLU A 30 13.74 8.80 -1.01
C GLU A 30 13.68 9.90 -2.06
N ILE A 31 14.19 11.08 -1.74
CA ILE A 31 14.19 12.25 -2.62
C ILE A 31 15.60 12.72 -2.96
N SER A 32 15.78 13.25 -4.16
CA SER A 32 17.04 13.85 -4.58
C SER A 32 17.21 15.28 -4.01
N GLU A 33 16.11 16.03 -3.93
CA GLU A 33 16.03 17.37 -3.34
C GLU A 33 14.56 17.66 -2.94
N CYS A 34 14.37 18.62 -2.03
CA CYS A 34 13.04 19.05 -1.63
C CYS A 34 12.26 19.65 -2.83
N PRO A 35 10.97 19.29 -3.02
CA PRO A 35 10.19 19.90 -4.07
C PRO A 35 9.92 21.37 -3.77
N ASP A 36 10.11 22.26 -4.74
CA ASP A 36 9.93 23.70 -4.62
C ASP A 36 8.90 24.28 -5.61
N ASP A 37 8.42 23.44 -6.55
CA ASP A 37 7.35 23.78 -7.50
C ASP A 37 6.54 22.51 -7.85
N LEU A 38 5.39 22.70 -8.50
CA LEU A 38 4.58 21.61 -9.05
C LEU A 38 5.30 20.91 -10.20
N GLY A 39 4.84 19.70 -10.56
CA GLY A 39 5.38 18.94 -11.70
C GLY A 39 6.74 18.31 -11.43
N GLN A 40 7.09 18.00 -10.19
CA GLN A 40 8.45 17.57 -9.81
C GLN A 40 8.47 16.13 -9.24
N ILE A 41 7.65 15.22 -9.75
CA ILE A 41 7.63 13.83 -9.29
C ILE A 41 9.00 13.14 -9.42
N GLU A 42 9.83 13.53 -10.39
CA GLU A 42 11.16 12.97 -10.61
C GLU A 42 12.15 13.29 -9.47
N ARG A 43 11.82 14.21 -8.56
CA ARG A 43 12.60 14.42 -7.33
C ARG A 43 12.43 13.26 -6.35
N ALA A 44 11.35 12.49 -6.42
CA ALA A 44 11.25 11.20 -5.75
C ALA A 44 12.09 10.17 -6.51
N THR A 45 13.14 9.65 -5.85
CA THR A 45 14.14 8.79 -6.48
C THR A 45 13.51 7.58 -7.17
N GLY A 46 13.79 7.45 -8.48
CA GLY A 46 13.32 6.35 -9.32
C GLY A 46 11.95 6.54 -9.95
N TRP A 47 11.13 7.48 -9.46
CA TRP A 47 9.87 7.82 -10.08
C TRP A 47 10.07 8.69 -11.31
N LEU A 48 9.23 8.52 -12.32
CA LEU A 48 9.34 9.17 -13.63
C LEU A 48 7.97 9.63 -14.09
N THR A 49 7.94 10.74 -14.82
CA THR A 49 6.76 11.18 -15.54
C THR A 49 6.57 10.33 -16.79
N PHE A 50 5.36 9.77 -16.95
CA PHE A 50 4.93 9.08 -18.18
C PHE A 50 4.06 10.00 -19.02
N ARG A 51 3.35 10.94 -18.39
CA ARG A 51 2.55 11.98 -19.04
C ARG A 51 2.21 13.11 -18.07
N GLY A 52 2.17 14.34 -18.55
CA GLY A 52 1.76 15.51 -17.76
C GLY A 52 2.84 16.02 -16.82
N SER A 53 2.43 16.63 -15.74
CA SER A 53 3.27 17.30 -14.74
C SER A 53 2.94 16.82 -13.34
N CYS A 54 3.11 15.51 -13.09
CA CYS A 54 2.81 14.90 -11.79
C CYS A 54 3.62 15.53 -10.66
N ASP A 55 2.99 15.70 -9.52
CA ASP A 55 3.53 16.46 -8.38
C ASP A 55 4.17 15.54 -7.33
N LEU A 56 5.17 16.08 -6.63
CA LEU A 56 5.72 15.54 -5.39
C LEU A 56 5.43 16.52 -4.25
N TYR A 57 4.90 16.00 -3.14
CA TYR A 57 4.69 16.72 -1.90
C TYR A 57 5.55 16.12 -0.80
N ASN A 58 6.20 16.97 0.01
CA ASN A 58 7.07 16.54 1.09
C ASN A 58 7.06 17.57 2.23
N VAL A 59 7.27 17.13 3.47
CA VAL A 59 7.38 18.05 4.63
C VAL A 59 8.49 19.08 4.49
N CYS A 60 9.52 18.82 3.67
CA CYS A 60 10.57 19.78 3.35
C CYS A 60 10.25 20.64 2.13
N GLY A 61 9.10 20.42 1.47
CA GLY A 61 8.67 21.17 0.28
C GLY A 61 8.40 22.64 0.58
N HIS A 62 8.24 23.44 -0.49
CA HIS A 62 7.94 24.86 -0.34
C HIS A 62 6.57 25.04 0.34
N PRO A 63 6.49 25.81 1.43
CA PRO A 63 5.22 26.11 2.09
C PRO A 63 4.16 26.62 1.10
N ASP A 64 2.92 26.19 1.25
CA ASP A 64 1.77 26.57 0.43
C ASP A 64 1.83 26.12 -1.05
N THR A 65 2.92 25.46 -1.49
CA THR A 65 3.04 24.94 -2.87
C THR A 65 3.18 23.41 -2.86
N THR A 66 4.26 22.90 -2.33
CA THR A 66 4.61 21.46 -2.32
C THR A 66 4.84 20.93 -0.91
N GLY A 67 4.52 21.74 0.10
CA GLY A 67 4.62 21.38 1.52
C GLY A 67 3.57 20.34 1.94
N VAL A 68 3.72 19.85 3.17
CA VAL A 68 2.83 18.90 3.82
C VAL A 68 2.59 19.34 5.26
N PRO A 69 1.36 19.33 5.79
CA PRO A 69 0.13 18.84 5.16
C PRO A 69 -0.56 19.82 4.20
N VAL A 70 -0.22 21.10 4.22
CA VAL A 70 -0.85 22.14 3.39
C VAL A 70 0.00 22.38 2.15
N ASN A 71 -0.67 22.37 0.99
CA ASN A 71 -0.04 22.59 -0.32
C ASN A 71 -1.00 23.32 -1.27
N TRP A 72 -0.55 23.55 -2.50
CA TRP A 72 -1.36 24.25 -3.51
C TRP A 72 -2.68 23.56 -3.85
N MET A 73 -2.70 22.23 -3.84
CA MET A 73 -3.88 21.41 -4.21
C MET A 73 -4.80 21.12 -3.02
N GLY A 74 -4.44 21.45 -1.77
CA GLY A 74 -5.25 21.23 -0.60
C GLY A 74 -4.50 20.95 0.68
N GLU A 75 -5.11 20.17 1.55
CA GLU A 75 -4.53 19.76 2.83
C GLU A 75 -4.66 18.24 2.97
N GLN A 76 -3.51 17.55 3.10
CA GLN A 76 -3.47 16.12 3.38
C GLN A 76 -2.19 15.76 4.13
N SER A 77 -2.33 14.94 5.17
CA SER A 77 -1.17 14.30 5.80
C SER A 77 -0.78 13.06 5.01
N PRO A 78 0.52 12.71 4.88
CA PRO A 78 0.94 11.47 4.25
C PRO A 78 0.23 10.25 4.84
N ALA A 79 -0.03 9.23 4.03
CA ALA A 79 -0.54 7.96 4.54
C ALA A 79 0.52 7.26 5.39
N THR A 80 1.79 7.36 4.95
CA THR A 80 2.98 6.98 5.74
C THR A 80 4.11 7.97 5.49
N GLY A 81 5.06 8.05 6.41
CA GLY A 81 6.27 8.87 6.23
C GLY A 81 6.03 10.37 6.17
N GLN A 82 6.63 11.04 5.16
CA GLN A 82 6.73 12.49 5.04
C GLN A 82 6.40 13.02 3.63
N ALA A 83 6.04 12.14 2.69
CA ALA A 83 5.85 12.47 1.29
C ALA A 83 4.64 11.76 0.67
N PHE A 84 4.15 12.27 -0.43
CA PHE A 84 3.19 11.63 -1.33
C PHE A 84 3.22 12.29 -2.71
N ALA A 85 2.68 11.62 -3.73
CA ALA A 85 2.53 12.14 -5.09
C ALA A 85 1.15 12.78 -5.31
N GLY A 86 1.00 13.51 -6.44
CA GLY A 86 -0.28 14.05 -6.87
C GLY A 86 -0.44 14.05 -8.39
N ILE A 87 -1.68 13.80 -8.86
CA ILE A 87 -2.00 13.74 -10.29
C ILE A 87 -3.43 14.15 -10.61
N VAL A 88 -3.63 14.66 -11.82
CA VAL A 88 -4.94 14.81 -12.46
C VAL A 88 -5.36 13.49 -13.10
N THR A 89 -6.58 13.03 -12.81
CA THR A 89 -7.13 11.75 -13.29
C THR A 89 -8.30 11.88 -14.25
N PHE A 90 -8.97 13.03 -14.23
CA PHE A 90 -10.14 13.31 -15.06
C PHE A 90 -10.30 14.82 -15.25
N SER A 91 -10.85 15.23 -16.39
CA SER A 91 -11.25 16.61 -16.69
C SER A 91 -12.55 16.59 -17.47
N ASP A 92 -13.49 17.44 -17.09
CA ASP A 92 -14.74 17.71 -17.84
C ASP A 92 -14.62 19.05 -18.57
N ASP A 93 -13.63 19.14 -19.46
CA ASP A 93 -13.40 20.37 -20.23
C ASP A 93 -13.80 20.18 -21.70
N ASP A 94 -15.09 20.43 -22.00
CA ASP A 94 -15.68 20.37 -23.34
C ASP A 94 -15.03 21.35 -24.36
N GLY A 95 -14.12 22.22 -23.92
CA GLY A 95 -13.49 23.26 -24.73
C GLY A 95 -12.06 22.98 -25.16
N TRP A 96 -11.39 22.00 -24.55
CA TRP A 96 -10.02 21.62 -24.89
C TRP A 96 -10.03 20.27 -25.62
N PRO A 97 -9.31 20.13 -26.73
CA PRO A 97 -9.32 18.89 -27.51
C PRO A 97 -8.55 17.74 -26.81
N PHE A 98 -8.30 17.82 -25.50
CA PHE A 98 -7.30 17.00 -24.83
C PHE A 98 -7.81 16.46 -23.51
N TYR A 99 -7.88 15.14 -23.40
CA TYR A 99 -8.04 14.45 -22.13
C TYR A 99 -6.89 14.84 -21.19
N VAL A 100 -7.18 15.67 -20.18
CA VAL A 100 -6.18 16.03 -19.17
C VAL A 100 -6.07 14.88 -18.20
N ARG A 101 -5.11 14.01 -18.42
CA ARG A 101 -4.73 12.92 -17.54
C ARG A 101 -3.24 12.89 -17.38
N GLU A 102 -2.79 12.63 -16.20
CA GLU A 102 -1.38 12.54 -15.88
C GLU A 102 -1.03 11.10 -15.48
N TYR A 103 0.20 10.70 -15.78
CA TYR A 103 0.73 9.38 -15.46
C TYR A 103 2.14 9.50 -14.91
N PHE A 104 2.40 8.85 -13.79
CA PHE A 104 3.75 8.67 -13.30
C PHE A 104 3.97 7.18 -12.99
N GLY A 105 5.23 6.76 -12.95
CA GLY A 105 5.52 5.35 -12.71
C GLY A 105 6.97 5.12 -12.32
N ILE A 106 7.28 3.87 -12.02
CA ILE A 106 8.61 3.46 -11.58
C ILE A 106 8.97 2.08 -12.13
N HIS A 107 10.28 1.86 -12.32
CA HIS A 107 10.79 0.51 -12.60
C HIS A 107 10.69 -0.37 -11.35
N LEU A 108 10.12 -1.55 -11.51
CA LEU A 108 10.09 -2.57 -10.45
C LEU A 108 11.50 -3.05 -10.14
N SER A 109 11.78 -3.38 -8.88
CA SER A 109 13.06 -3.92 -8.43
C SER A 109 13.41 -5.25 -9.10
N THR A 110 12.40 -5.97 -9.58
CA THR A 110 12.51 -7.21 -10.35
C THR A 110 11.32 -7.30 -11.30
N SER A 111 11.54 -7.70 -12.56
CA SER A 111 10.48 -7.93 -13.53
C SER A 111 9.50 -8.99 -13.04
N LEU A 112 8.21 -8.80 -13.32
CA LEU A 112 7.19 -9.80 -13.04
C LEU A 112 7.42 -11.04 -13.90
N GLN A 113 6.93 -12.18 -13.43
CA GLN A 113 7.02 -13.45 -14.15
C GLN A 113 5.66 -13.78 -14.76
N ALA A 114 5.63 -14.03 -16.06
CA ALA A 114 4.41 -14.46 -16.74
C ALA A 114 3.85 -15.76 -16.10
N GLY A 115 2.54 -15.80 -15.92
CA GLY A 115 1.82 -16.90 -15.26
C GLY A 115 1.80 -16.84 -13.73
N VAL A 116 2.47 -15.86 -13.10
CA VAL A 116 2.46 -15.67 -11.64
C VAL A 116 1.38 -14.66 -11.26
N THR A 117 0.64 -14.96 -10.20
CA THR A 117 -0.32 -14.02 -9.60
C THR A 117 0.41 -13.01 -8.73
N TYR A 118 0.09 -11.74 -8.92
CA TYR A 118 0.57 -10.62 -8.10
C TYR A 118 -0.62 -9.91 -7.46
N THR A 119 -0.43 -9.44 -6.24
CA THR A 119 -1.32 -8.50 -5.57
C THR A 119 -0.70 -7.12 -5.66
N ALA A 120 -1.50 -6.13 -6.03
CA ALA A 120 -1.07 -4.75 -6.06
C ALA A 120 -2.07 -3.87 -5.33
N SER A 121 -1.59 -2.78 -4.74
CA SER A 121 -2.40 -1.80 -4.05
C SER A 121 -1.71 -0.45 -4.00
N PHE A 122 -2.49 0.59 -3.76
CA PHE A 122 -2.02 1.95 -3.49
C PHE A 122 -3.09 2.70 -2.71
N LYS A 123 -2.70 3.80 -2.09
CA LYS A 123 -3.62 4.69 -1.37
C LYS A 123 -3.87 5.94 -2.17
N VAL A 124 -5.11 6.41 -2.16
CA VAL A 124 -5.52 7.66 -2.80
C VAL A 124 -6.38 8.50 -1.86
N SER A 125 -6.28 9.82 -2.01
CA SER A 125 -7.16 10.79 -1.36
C SER A 125 -7.58 11.82 -2.39
N ALA A 126 -8.89 12.04 -2.54
CA ALA A 126 -9.39 13.11 -3.39
C ALA A 126 -9.08 14.47 -2.76
N THR A 127 -8.81 15.48 -3.56
CA THR A 127 -8.57 16.80 -3.00
C THR A 127 -9.76 17.75 -3.20
N LEU A 128 -10.12 18.42 -2.10
CA LEU A 128 -10.87 19.66 -2.14
C LEU A 128 -9.87 20.77 -1.80
N SER A 129 -9.24 21.34 -2.82
CA SER A 129 -8.30 22.41 -2.55
C SER A 129 -8.99 23.61 -1.89
N GLN A 130 -8.25 24.33 -1.06
CA GLN A 130 -8.75 25.50 -0.35
C GLN A 130 -8.43 26.79 -1.14
N GLY A 131 -9.26 27.83 -0.98
CA GLY A 131 -9.02 29.10 -1.61
C GLY A 131 -9.50 29.20 -3.07
N SER A 132 -8.65 29.74 -3.98
CA SER A 132 -9.00 30.03 -5.36
C SER A 132 -8.74 28.87 -6.34
N GLN A 133 -8.19 27.75 -5.88
CA GLN A 133 -7.72 26.64 -6.72
C GLN A 133 -8.54 25.35 -6.49
N ARG A 134 -9.83 25.48 -6.26
CA ARG A 134 -10.69 24.36 -5.88
C ARG A 134 -10.97 23.44 -7.06
N MET A 135 -10.67 22.14 -6.91
CA MET A 135 -11.05 21.09 -7.85
C MET A 135 -12.55 20.81 -7.75
N MET A 136 -13.17 20.46 -8.88
CA MET A 136 -14.60 20.26 -8.93
C MET A 136 -15.03 18.81 -8.77
N PHE A 137 -14.20 17.86 -9.20
CA PHE A 137 -14.65 16.50 -9.42
C PHE A 137 -13.89 15.47 -8.59
N ALA A 138 -14.56 14.35 -8.31
CA ALA A 138 -13.94 13.06 -8.05
C ALA A 138 -14.29 12.09 -9.18
N SER A 139 -13.43 11.11 -9.42
CA SER A 139 -13.62 10.09 -10.45
C SER A 139 -13.36 8.67 -9.93
N ASP A 140 -13.81 7.68 -10.68
CA ASP A 140 -13.36 6.31 -10.57
C ASP A 140 -12.15 6.06 -11.50
N ARG A 141 -11.84 4.80 -11.74
CA ARG A 141 -10.80 4.32 -12.69
C ARG A 141 -9.37 4.71 -12.33
N MET A 142 -9.13 5.26 -11.15
CA MET A 142 -7.77 5.40 -10.63
C MET A 142 -7.13 4.02 -10.52
N GLY A 143 -5.97 3.80 -11.16
CA GLY A 143 -5.45 2.45 -11.31
C GLY A 143 -3.94 2.33 -11.50
N LEU A 144 -3.50 1.06 -11.54
CA LEU A 144 -2.15 0.62 -11.82
C LEU A 144 -2.11 -0.13 -13.15
N LEU A 145 -1.31 0.36 -14.09
CA LEU A 145 -0.98 -0.29 -15.34
C LEU A 145 0.45 -0.86 -15.24
N PHE A 146 0.63 -2.11 -15.65
CA PHE A 146 1.96 -2.72 -15.75
C PHE A 146 2.43 -2.72 -17.20
N SER A 147 3.70 -2.36 -17.43
CA SER A 147 4.32 -2.27 -18.73
C SER A 147 5.66 -3.03 -18.77
N THR A 148 5.98 -3.58 -19.97
CA THR A 148 7.28 -4.23 -20.22
C THR A 148 8.38 -3.22 -20.51
N THR A 149 8.03 -1.97 -20.82
CA THR A 149 8.98 -0.90 -21.13
C THR A 149 8.51 0.42 -20.55
N TYR A 150 9.45 1.32 -20.28
CA TYR A 150 9.12 2.72 -20.06
C TYR A 150 8.57 3.31 -21.37
N PHE A 151 7.53 4.13 -21.26
CA PHE A 151 7.01 4.92 -22.38
C PHE A 151 6.72 6.34 -21.89
N PHE A 152 7.01 7.32 -22.72
CA PHE A 152 6.54 8.68 -22.52
C PHE A 152 5.45 8.95 -23.53
N GLN A 153 4.26 9.32 -23.06
CA GLN A 153 3.14 9.60 -23.93
C GLN A 153 2.96 11.12 -24.06
N ALA A 154 3.40 11.62 -25.21
CA ALA A 154 3.17 13.01 -25.60
C ALA A 154 1.75 13.22 -26.14
N ASP A 155 1.14 12.17 -26.72
CA ASP A 155 -0.20 12.21 -27.28
C ASP A 155 -1.27 12.16 -26.18
N LEU A 156 -2.41 12.72 -26.46
CA LEU A 156 -3.42 13.08 -25.48
C LEU A 156 -4.52 12.02 -25.32
N ASP A 157 -4.47 10.96 -26.14
CA ASP A 157 -5.40 9.85 -26.03
C ASP A 157 -5.11 9.02 -24.77
N PRO A 158 -6.15 8.49 -24.08
CA PRO A 158 -5.97 7.58 -22.97
C PRO A 158 -5.14 6.36 -23.37
N VAL A 159 -4.19 5.97 -22.56
CA VAL A 159 -3.40 4.76 -22.77
C VAL A 159 -4.11 3.61 -22.05
N PRO A 160 -4.04 2.51 -22.59
CA PRO A 160 -4.62 1.73 -23.66
C PRO A 160 -6.04 1.23 -23.37
N GLY A 161 -6.85 1.95 -22.58
CA GLY A 161 -8.23 1.58 -22.26
C GLY A 161 -8.39 0.49 -21.20
N TYR A 162 -7.36 0.19 -20.38
CA TYR A 162 -7.46 -0.73 -19.24
C TYR A 162 -6.35 -0.49 -18.20
N ALA A 163 -6.59 -0.95 -16.97
CA ALA A 163 -5.59 -1.09 -15.91
C ALA A 163 -5.68 -2.49 -15.30
N HIS A 164 -4.59 -2.99 -14.71
CA HIS A 164 -4.57 -4.31 -14.08
C HIS A 164 -5.26 -4.31 -12.71
N VAL A 165 -5.15 -3.20 -12.00
CA VAL A 165 -5.85 -2.95 -10.72
C VAL A 165 -6.36 -1.52 -10.76
N TYR A 166 -7.64 -1.30 -10.44
CA TYR A 166 -8.25 0.04 -10.47
C TYR A 166 -9.48 0.11 -9.55
N SER A 167 -9.91 1.34 -9.23
CA SER A 167 -11.17 1.57 -8.53
C SER A 167 -12.34 1.39 -9.52
N ASP A 168 -13.36 0.66 -9.14
CA ASP A 168 -14.61 0.47 -9.87
C ASP A 168 -15.73 1.39 -9.37
N SER A 169 -15.41 2.28 -8.42
CA SER A 169 -16.31 3.27 -7.84
C SER A 169 -15.56 4.59 -7.66
N VAL A 170 -16.31 5.70 -7.72
CA VAL A 170 -15.79 7.05 -7.49
C VAL A 170 -15.22 7.14 -6.09
N VAL A 171 -14.00 7.67 -5.96
CA VAL A 171 -13.33 7.87 -4.68
C VAL A 171 -13.52 9.32 -4.25
N GLU A 172 -14.40 9.54 -3.27
CA GLU A 172 -14.81 10.88 -2.80
C GLU A 172 -14.16 11.27 -1.46
N ASP A 173 -13.36 10.40 -0.84
CA ASP A 173 -12.73 10.68 0.46
C ASP A 173 -11.65 11.75 0.31
N THR A 174 -11.91 12.91 0.91
CA THR A 174 -11.02 14.08 0.90
C THR A 174 -10.34 14.31 2.25
N LEU A 175 -10.59 13.46 3.23
CA LEU A 175 -10.05 13.58 4.60
C LEU A 175 -9.10 12.45 4.95
N GLY A 176 -9.38 11.26 4.44
CA GLY A 176 -8.60 10.06 4.69
C GLY A 176 -7.93 9.53 3.45
N TRP A 177 -7.44 8.30 3.55
CA TRP A 177 -6.83 7.56 2.48
C TRP A 177 -7.66 6.31 2.15
N THR A 178 -8.14 6.24 0.93
CA THR A 178 -8.83 5.07 0.38
C THR A 178 -7.82 4.12 -0.23
N VAL A 179 -7.89 2.83 0.13
CA VAL A 179 -7.04 1.79 -0.46
C VAL A 179 -7.70 1.24 -1.72
N ILE A 180 -6.99 1.28 -2.83
CA ILE A 180 -7.34 0.57 -4.06
C ILE A 180 -6.43 -0.66 -4.14
N SER A 181 -7.02 -1.85 -4.26
CA SER A 181 -6.25 -3.10 -4.29
C SER A 181 -6.90 -4.14 -5.18
N GLY A 182 -6.08 -5.04 -5.72
CA GLY A 182 -6.53 -6.16 -6.53
C GLY A 182 -5.42 -7.15 -6.79
N SER A 183 -5.78 -8.26 -7.45
CA SER A 183 -4.82 -9.27 -7.89
C SER A 183 -5.00 -9.56 -9.37
N PHE A 184 -3.91 -9.82 -10.05
CA PHE A 184 -3.91 -10.18 -11.46
C PHE A 184 -2.85 -11.25 -11.74
N VAL A 185 -3.01 -11.99 -12.83
CA VAL A 185 -1.98 -12.90 -13.33
C VAL A 185 -1.16 -12.12 -14.35
N ALA A 186 0.14 -11.95 -14.12
CA ALA A 186 1.00 -11.32 -15.12
C ALA A 186 1.03 -12.19 -16.38
N ASP A 187 0.72 -11.62 -17.54
CA ASP A 187 0.81 -12.30 -18.84
C ASP A 187 2.14 -12.03 -19.54
N SER A 188 2.92 -11.11 -19.02
CA SER A 188 4.20 -10.65 -19.56
C SER A 188 5.23 -10.39 -18.46
N ALA A 189 6.50 -10.24 -18.84
CA ALA A 189 7.59 -9.86 -17.94
C ALA A 189 7.57 -8.33 -17.71
N TYR A 190 6.57 -7.83 -17.03
CA TYR A 190 6.42 -6.42 -16.75
C TYR A 190 7.58 -5.88 -15.90
N GLN A 191 8.09 -4.71 -16.27
CA GLN A 191 9.23 -4.05 -15.65
C GLN A 191 8.87 -2.73 -14.98
N CYS A 192 7.73 -2.13 -15.34
CA CYS A 192 7.26 -0.87 -14.81
C CYS A 192 5.85 -1.01 -14.24
N VAL A 193 5.56 -0.24 -13.20
CA VAL A 193 4.21 0.07 -12.75
C VAL A 193 3.95 1.56 -12.98
N VAL A 194 2.79 1.88 -13.52
CA VAL A 194 2.34 3.24 -13.87
C VAL A 194 1.04 3.51 -13.14
N VAL A 195 0.92 4.68 -12.53
CA VAL A 195 -0.25 5.15 -11.79
C VAL A 195 -1.01 6.16 -12.63
N GLY A 196 -2.34 6.06 -12.69
CA GLY A 196 -3.20 7.00 -13.40
C GLY A 196 -4.59 6.45 -13.69
N ASN A 197 -5.36 7.20 -14.49
CA ASN A 197 -6.62 6.74 -15.07
C ASN A 197 -6.40 6.43 -16.56
N PHE A 198 -6.48 5.15 -16.93
CA PHE A 198 -6.17 4.63 -18.27
C PHE A 198 -7.43 4.38 -19.11
N PHE A 199 -8.57 4.89 -18.69
CA PHE A 199 -9.86 4.72 -19.35
C PHE A 199 -10.30 6.00 -20.04
N THR A 200 -11.22 5.89 -21.01
CA THR A 200 -11.80 7.07 -21.67
C THR A 200 -12.72 7.84 -20.72
N ASP A 201 -13.15 9.04 -21.13
CA ASP A 201 -14.10 9.83 -20.35
C ASP A 201 -15.46 9.14 -20.27
N GLU A 202 -15.88 8.46 -21.35
CA GLU A 202 -17.13 7.70 -21.40
C GLU A 202 -17.10 6.48 -20.48
N GLU A 203 -15.91 5.94 -20.17
CA GLU A 203 -15.71 4.80 -19.26
C GLU A 203 -15.42 5.23 -17.84
N THR A 204 -15.22 6.53 -17.58
CA THR A 204 -14.89 7.09 -16.28
C THR A 204 -16.15 7.70 -15.65
N ALA A 205 -16.61 7.14 -14.55
CA ALA A 205 -17.66 7.76 -13.75
C ALA A 205 -17.05 8.87 -12.87
N TRP A 206 -17.77 9.95 -12.73
CA TRP A 206 -17.36 11.09 -11.90
C TRP A 206 -18.51 11.66 -11.09
N THR A 207 -18.16 12.41 -10.05
CA THR A 207 -19.13 13.15 -9.22
C THR A 207 -18.64 14.57 -8.98
N LEU A 208 -19.58 15.49 -8.83
CA LEU A 208 -19.29 16.87 -8.50
C LEU A 208 -19.09 16.99 -6.98
N LEU A 209 -17.84 17.17 -6.53
CA LEU A 209 -17.51 17.36 -5.12
C LEU A 209 -17.74 18.82 -4.67
N ASP A 210 -17.34 19.79 -5.50
CA ASP A 210 -17.42 21.20 -5.17
C ASP A 210 -18.04 22.03 -6.30
N PRO A 211 -19.33 22.37 -6.20
CA PRO A 211 -20.00 23.23 -7.20
C PRO A 211 -19.41 24.63 -7.32
N GLY A 212 -18.62 25.06 -6.35
CA GLY A 212 -17.94 26.36 -6.34
C GLY A 212 -16.48 26.26 -6.75
N GLY A 213 -16.01 25.10 -7.22
CA GLY A 213 -14.67 24.89 -7.75
C GLY A 213 -14.41 25.73 -8.99
N VAL A 214 -13.15 25.92 -9.34
CA VAL A 214 -12.72 26.71 -10.51
C VAL A 214 -11.95 25.88 -11.53
N TRP A 215 -11.49 24.68 -11.12
CA TRP A 215 -10.78 23.75 -12.00
C TRP A 215 -11.67 22.53 -12.26
N ASN A 216 -11.96 22.29 -13.53
CA ASN A 216 -12.78 21.16 -14.00
C ASN A 216 -12.01 19.83 -13.94
N TYR A 217 -11.27 19.57 -12.85
CA TYR A 217 -10.42 18.40 -12.71
C TYR A 217 -10.85 17.55 -11.52
N ALA A 218 -10.61 16.23 -11.63
CA ALA A 218 -10.45 15.33 -10.50
C ALA A 218 -8.95 15.18 -10.24
N TYR A 219 -8.49 15.58 -9.06
CA TYR A 219 -7.11 15.50 -8.63
C TYR A 219 -6.99 14.60 -7.40
N TYR A 220 -5.99 13.74 -7.40
CA TYR A 220 -5.74 12.79 -6.32
C TYR A 220 -4.31 12.86 -5.81
N TYR A 221 -4.18 12.78 -4.50
CA TYR A 221 -2.94 12.39 -3.86
C TYR A 221 -2.80 10.87 -3.90
N VAL A 222 -1.56 10.39 -4.00
CA VAL A 222 -1.21 8.97 -4.11
C VAL A 222 -0.08 8.65 -3.15
N ASP A 223 -0.21 7.56 -2.38
CA ASP A 223 0.81 7.08 -1.48
C ASP A 223 0.79 5.53 -1.39
N ASP A 224 1.81 4.95 -0.76
CA ASP A 224 1.89 3.54 -0.39
C ASP A 224 1.65 2.55 -1.55
N VAL A 225 2.35 2.72 -2.66
CA VAL A 225 2.24 1.84 -3.84
C VAL A 225 2.92 0.50 -3.58
N CYS A 226 2.19 -0.59 -3.69
CA CYS A 226 2.67 -1.94 -3.41
C CYS A 226 2.41 -2.89 -4.57
N VAL A 227 3.39 -3.74 -4.86
CA VAL A 227 3.28 -4.89 -5.77
C VAL A 227 4.02 -6.07 -5.16
N SER A 228 3.34 -7.20 -4.95
CA SER A 228 3.96 -8.38 -4.33
C SER A 228 3.39 -9.68 -4.90
N PRO A 229 4.23 -10.74 -5.04
CA PRO A 229 3.74 -12.09 -5.30
C PRO A 229 3.13 -12.74 -4.05
N ASP A 230 3.31 -12.16 -2.86
CA ASP A 230 2.67 -12.59 -1.63
C ASP A 230 1.35 -11.82 -1.45
N PRO A 231 0.18 -12.51 -1.46
CA PRO A 231 -1.12 -11.85 -1.38
C PRO A 231 -1.35 -11.09 -0.07
N LEU A 232 -0.61 -11.41 0.99
CA LEU A 232 -0.77 -10.76 2.29
C LEU A 232 0.15 -9.54 2.46
N TYR A 233 1.20 -9.41 1.64
CA TYR A 233 2.21 -8.38 1.86
C TYR A 233 1.63 -6.97 1.69
N CYS A 234 0.95 -6.69 0.57
CA CYS A 234 0.38 -5.38 0.31
C CYS A 234 -0.76 -5.02 1.28
N SER A 235 -1.57 -6.00 1.71
CA SER A 235 -2.61 -5.75 2.72
C SER A 235 -2.02 -5.42 4.09
N LEU A 236 -0.91 -6.03 4.47
CA LEU A 236 -0.19 -5.68 5.71
C LEU A 236 0.44 -4.29 5.64
N LEU A 237 1.01 -3.92 4.50
CA LEU A 237 1.60 -2.60 4.27
C LEU A 237 0.54 -1.49 4.34
N ASN A 238 -0.62 -1.73 3.78
CA ASN A 238 -1.72 -0.75 3.75
C ASN A 238 -2.45 -0.59 5.08
N GLY A 239 -2.06 -1.34 6.11
CA GLY A 239 -2.82 -1.35 7.35
C GLY A 239 -4.26 -1.84 7.17
N LEU A 240 -4.53 -2.58 6.09
CA LEU A 240 -5.76 -3.35 5.93
C LEU A 240 -5.73 -4.53 6.91
N HIS A 241 -5.57 -4.21 8.19
CA HIS A 241 -6.27 -4.97 9.18
C HIS A 241 -7.75 -4.66 8.93
N ASP A 242 -8.51 -5.70 8.66
CA ASP A 242 -9.96 -5.66 8.84
C ASP A 242 -10.24 -4.74 10.04
N THR A 243 -10.93 -3.60 9.85
CA THR A 243 -11.14 -2.60 10.91
C THR A 243 -11.94 -3.16 12.08
N ASP A 244 -12.46 -4.40 11.93
CA ASP A 244 -13.09 -5.20 12.97
C ASP A 244 -12.15 -6.24 13.61
N VAL A 245 -10.88 -6.31 13.17
CA VAL A 245 -9.92 -7.27 13.70
C VAL A 245 -9.02 -6.57 14.71
N GLU A 246 -9.32 -6.69 16.00
CA GLU A 246 -8.36 -6.28 17.03
C GLU A 246 -7.01 -6.97 16.78
N PRO A 247 -5.90 -6.19 16.57
CA PRO A 247 -4.60 -6.79 16.33
C PRO A 247 -4.18 -7.62 17.55
N PHE A 248 -3.47 -8.73 17.32
CA PHE A 248 -2.85 -9.46 18.41
C PHE A 248 -1.93 -8.52 19.20
N ARG A 249 -2.26 -8.30 20.47
CA ARG A 249 -1.53 -7.43 21.39
C ARG A 249 -1.22 -8.19 22.67
N VAL A 250 -0.05 -7.91 23.23
CA VAL A 250 0.38 -8.46 24.51
C VAL A 250 0.79 -7.31 25.42
N TRP A 251 0.32 -7.33 26.68
CA TRP A 251 0.70 -6.32 27.66
C TRP A 251 0.68 -6.91 29.08
N TYR A 252 1.45 -6.29 29.94
CA TYR A 252 1.45 -6.53 31.38
C TYR A 252 0.65 -5.41 32.07
N ASP A 253 -0.28 -5.77 32.94
CA ASP A 253 -1.20 -4.84 33.63
C ASP A 253 -0.58 -4.12 34.84
N GLY A 254 0.64 -4.46 35.22
CA GLY A 254 1.28 -3.95 36.43
C GLY A 254 0.75 -4.54 37.76
N GLN A 255 -0.26 -5.40 37.70
CA GLN A 255 -0.94 -6.01 38.85
C GLN A 255 -0.72 -7.53 38.97
N GLY A 256 0.07 -8.09 38.08
CA GLY A 256 0.44 -9.51 38.13
C GLY A 256 -0.21 -10.37 37.03
N LEU A 257 -0.84 -9.78 36.03
CA LEU A 257 -1.39 -10.51 34.90
C LEU A 257 -0.73 -10.08 33.59
N LEU A 258 -0.36 -11.06 32.79
CA LEU A 258 0.02 -10.94 31.40
C LEU A 258 -1.23 -11.19 30.57
N HIS A 259 -1.53 -10.29 29.64
CA HIS A 259 -2.71 -10.33 28.79
C HIS A 259 -2.33 -10.47 27.33
N ALA A 260 -3.20 -11.12 26.54
CA ALA A 260 -3.21 -11.08 25.09
C ALA A 260 -4.65 -10.87 24.60
N ALA A 261 -4.83 -10.02 23.59
CA ALA A 261 -6.11 -9.76 22.93
C ALA A 261 -5.98 -9.87 21.41
N GLY A 262 -7.10 -9.81 20.69
CA GLY A 262 -7.14 -9.98 19.24
C GLY A 262 -6.99 -11.45 18.79
N LEU A 263 -7.26 -12.40 19.66
CA LEU A 263 -7.05 -13.83 19.40
C LEU A 263 -8.05 -14.38 18.40
N LEU A 264 -9.33 -14.01 18.53
CA LEU A 264 -10.40 -14.48 17.66
C LEU A 264 -10.26 -13.89 16.26
N SER A 265 -10.06 -12.58 16.19
CA SER A 265 -9.94 -11.83 14.96
C SER A 265 -8.73 -12.26 14.15
N THR A 266 -7.62 -12.61 14.78
CA THR A 266 -6.40 -13.09 14.14
C THR A 266 -6.34 -14.62 14.01
N ARG A 267 -7.42 -15.34 14.38
CA ARG A 267 -7.52 -16.82 14.32
C ARG A 267 -6.37 -17.54 15.04
N VAL A 268 -5.98 -17.07 16.21
CA VAL A 268 -4.97 -17.72 17.05
C VAL A 268 -5.57 -18.97 17.68
N ARG A 269 -4.91 -20.10 17.52
CA ARG A 269 -5.30 -21.36 18.17
C ARG A 269 -4.51 -21.66 19.45
N ARG A 270 -3.29 -21.10 19.56
CA ARG A 270 -2.40 -21.37 20.70
C ARG A 270 -1.57 -20.14 21.05
N VAL A 271 -1.43 -19.89 22.32
CA VAL A 271 -0.49 -18.89 22.88
C VAL A 271 0.59 -19.64 23.64
N GLN A 272 1.85 -19.25 23.45
CA GLN A 272 3.02 -19.79 24.11
C GLN A 272 3.85 -18.66 24.69
N VAL A 273 4.39 -18.84 25.90
CA VAL A 273 5.23 -17.86 26.57
C VAL A 273 6.62 -18.45 26.76
N PHE A 274 7.65 -17.71 26.38
CA PHE A 274 9.05 -18.09 26.51
C PHE A 274 9.80 -17.05 27.34
N ASP A 275 10.80 -17.49 28.11
CA ASP A 275 11.75 -16.59 28.75
C ASP A 275 12.84 -16.12 27.78
N ALA A 276 13.73 -15.21 28.24
CA ALA A 276 14.78 -14.62 27.44
C ALA A 276 15.81 -15.62 26.90
N VAL A 277 15.89 -16.82 27.47
CA VAL A 277 16.78 -17.90 26.98
C VAL A 277 16.05 -18.93 26.11
N GLY A 278 14.79 -18.66 25.76
CA GLY A 278 13.98 -19.50 24.85
C GLY A 278 13.33 -20.72 25.54
N ARG A 279 13.33 -20.79 26.88
CA ARG A 279 12.64 -21.86 27.60
C ARG A 279 11.14 -21.55 27.64
N MET A 280 10.31 -22.49 27.24
CA MET A 280 8.85 -22.38 27.31
C MET A 280 8.38 -22.37 28.75
N ILE A 281 7.68 -21.32 29.14
CA ILE A 281 7.11 -21.09 30.46
C ILE A 281 5.66 -21.57 30.55
N ALA A 282 4.88 -21.27 29.48
CA ALA A 282 3.48 -21.63 29.40
C ALA A 282 3.05 -21.90 27.99
N THR A 283 1.99 -22.69 27.81
CA THR A 283 1.28 -22.87 26.57
C THR A 283 -0.19 -23.08 26.85
N ASP A 284 -1.07 -22.46 26.08
CA ASP A 284 -2.51 -22.59 26.21
C ASP A 284 -3.20 -22.63 24.84
N HIS A 285 -4.28 -23.43 24.75
CA HIS A 285 -5.17 -23.44 23.60
C HIS A 285 -6.23 -22.35 23.78
N VAL A 286 -6.30 -21.44 22.79
CA VAL A 286 -7.13 -20.23 22.86
C VAL A 286 -8.12 -20.13 21.70
N GLU A 287 -8.27 -21.17 20.91
CA GLU A 287 -9.18 -21.19 19.76
C GLU A 287 -10.60 -20.79 20.17
N GLY A 288 -11.18 -19.82 19.44
CA GLY A 288 -12.50 -19.26 19.73
C GLY A 288 -12.57 -18.27 20.91
N ARG A 289 -11.45 -17.86 21.51
CA ARG A 289 -11.40 -16.84 22.56
C ARG A 289 -11.04 -15.47 21.98
N GLU A 290 -11.62 -14.41 22.52
CA GLU A 290 -11.28 -13.02 22.17
C GLU A 290 -9.97 -12.58 22.86
N SER A 291 -9.75 -13.03 24.09
CA SER A 291 -8.60 -12.66 24.90
C SER A 291 -8.09 -13.83 25.73
N TRP A 292 -6.88 -13.68 26.23
CA TRP A 292 -6.22 -14.61 27.12
C TRP A 292 -5.45 -13.85 28.20
N SER A 293 -5.35 -14.45 29.40
CA SER A 293 -4.54 -13.91 30.47
C SER A 293 -3.87 -15.02 31.30
N MET A 294 -2.71 -14.72 31.84
CA MET A 294 -1.92 -15.62 32.70
C MET A 294 -1.38 -14.86 33.89
N SER A 295 -1.47 -15.49 35.10
CA SER A 295 -0.79 -14.96 36.28
C SER A 295 0.72 -15.11 36.13
N ILE A 296 1.45 -14.03 36.41
CA ILE A 296 2.91 -13.97 36.34
C ILE A 296 3.56 -13.78 37.70
N THR A 297 2.80 -13.91 38.79
CA THR A 297 3.31 -13.69 40.19
C THR A 297 4.45 -14.61 40.57
N SER A 298 4.60 -15.75 39.88
CA SER A 298 5.70 -16.70 40.05
C SER A 298 6.88 -16.46 39.13
N LEU A 299 6.80 -15.49 38.18
CA LEU A 299 7.85 -15.21 37.23
C LEU A 299 8.81 -14.15 37.77
N THR A 300 10.07 -14.24 37.34
CA THR A 300 11.07 -13.22 37.66
C THR A 300 10.90 -12.01 36.74
N PRO A 301 11.17 -10.78 37.22
CA PRO A 301 11.21 -9.61 36.34
C PRO A 301 12.19 -9.84 35.18
N GLY A 302 11.78 -9.44 33.97
CA GLY A 302 12.61 -9.64 32.79
C GLY A 302 11.82 -9.55 31.47
N ILE A 303 12.51 -9.87 30.37
CA ILE A 303 11.91 -9.92 29.04
C ILE A 303 11.35 -11.33 28.79
N TYR A 304 10.12 -11.36 28.30
CA TYR A 304 9.43 -12.57 27.85
C TYR A 304 8.96 -12.40 26.42
N VAL A 305 8.85 -13.51 25.70
CA VAL A 305 8.32 -13.55 24.33
C VAL A 305 7.03 -14.35 24.35
N VAL A 306 5.95 -13.71 23.90
CA VAL A 306 4.65 -14.37 23.73
C VAL A 306 4.47 -14.67 22.25
N VAL A 307 4.28 -15.93 21.91
CA VAL A 307 4.09 -16.42 20.55
C VAL A 307 2.65 -16.84 20.35
N ALA A 308 1.98 -16.23 19.39
CA ALA A 308 0.69 -16.67 18.88
C ALA A 308 0.89 -17.62 17.69
N GLU A 309 0.31 -18.80 17.75
CA GLU A 309 0.24 -19.76 16.64
C GLU A 309 -1.16 -19.73 16.05
N HIS A 310 -1.25 -19.37 14.76
CA HIS A 310 -2.51 -19.25 14.03
C HIS A 310 -2.99 -20.60 13.49
N SER A 311 -4.26 -20.69 13.11
CA SER A 311 -4.87 -21.91 12.55
C SER A 311 -4.22 -22.38 11.24
N ASN A 312 -3.60 -21.47 10.47
CA ASN A 312 -2.85 -21.75 9.24
C ASN A 312 -1.39 -22.19 9.49
N GLY A 313 -0.99 -22.32 10.77
CA GLY A 313 0.38 -22.70 11.17
C GLY A 313 1.39 -21.54 11.21
N SER A 314 1.01 -20.32 10.81
CA SER A 314 1.88 -19.16 10.97
C SER A 314 2.05 -18.78 12.43
N ARG A 315 3.15 -18.06 12.77
CA ARG A 315 3.45 -17.63 14.13
C ARG A 315 3.76 -16.14 14.16
N ARG A 316 3.22 -15.46 15.16
CA ARG A 316 3.54 -14.07 15.50
C ARG A 316 4.12 -14.02 16.90
N ALA A 317 5.16 -13.23 17.13
CA ALA A 317 5.80 -13.09 18.41
C ALA A 317 5.83 -11.62 18.86
N GLU A 318 5.47 -11.39 20.11
CA GLU A 318 5.52 -10.08 20.76
C GLU A 318 6.41 -10.15 22.01
N ARG A 319 7.20 -9.09 22.26
CA ARG A 319 8.04 -8.99 23.44
C ARG A 319 7.30 -8.19 24.51
N VAL A 320 7.36 -8.69 25.74
CA VAL A 320 6.81 -7.99 26.90
C VAL A 320 7.85 -7.92 28.00
N PHE A 321 7.95 -6.78 28.67
CA PHE A 321 8.78 -6.60 29.83
C PHE A 321 7.92 -6.73 31.09
N LEU A 322 8.24 -7.70 31.93
CA LEU A 322 7.61 -7.86 33.25
C LEU A 322 8.47 -7.11 34.27
N GLY A 323 7.99 -5.96 34.73
CA GLY A 323 8.57 -5.17 35.80
C GLY A 323 7.89 -5.50 37.15
N ARG A 324 8.51 -5.10 38.25
CA ARG A 324 7.84 -5.02 39.56
C ARG A 324 7.24 -3.64 39.74
#